data_d1f087828504a8c679ff1f573332987c
#
_entry.id   d1f087828504a8c679ff1f573332987c
#
_cell.length_a   1.000
_cell.length_b   1.000
_cell.length_c   1.000
_cell.angle_alpha   90.00
_cell.angle_beta   90.00
_cell.angle_gamma   90.00
#
_symmetry.space_group_name_H-M   'P 1'
#
loop_
_entity.id
_entity.type
_entity.pdbx_description
1 polymer ?
#
loop_
_entity_poly.entity_id
_entity_poly.type
_entity_poly.pdbx_seq_one_letter_code
_entity_poly.pdbx_strand_id
1 'polypeptide(L)'
;MSSFTIIEQKDFAAHPLLARLLELHDIPKQLYIQGTLPEVTIDEYGRATPRVLTIVGSRKNTVYGRQALEMLVTSLKGQDVVILSGLALGIDGLAHKAALTNTLPTIAIPGSGLDEKVLYPSSHRHLAKDIIAYDGALISELEPTTSAAPWTFPMRNRVMAA
;
A
#
# COMPACT_ATOMS: atom_id res chain seq x y z
N MET A 1 16.29 12.17 -9.16
CA MET A 1 16.25 10.70 -9.06
C MET A 1 15.41 10.37 -7.84
N SER A 2 14.39 9.57 -7.99
CA SER A 2 13.60 9.09 -6.84
C SER A 2 14.52 8.21 -5.99
N SER A 3 14.72 8.55 -4.72
CA SER A 3 15.46 7.69 -3.81
C SER A 3 14.52 6.58 -3.32
N PHE A 4 14.98 5.34 -3.36
CA PHE A 4 14.28 4.19 -2.82
C PHE A 4 15.02 3.70 -1.58
N THR A 5 14.30 3.39 -0.53
CA THR A 5 14.82 2.60 0.59
C THR A 5 14.64 1.14 0.26
N ILE A 6 15.68 0.33 0.45
CA ILE A 6 15.62 -1.12 0.26
C ILE A 6 15.64 -1.76 1.65
N ILE A 7 14.65 -2.62 1.92
CA ILE A 7 14.61 -3.44 3.14
C ILE A 7 14.74 -4.90 2.70
N GLU A 8 15.79 -5.56 3.16
CA GLU A 8 16.04 -6.97 2.86
C GLU A 8 15.21 -7.88 3.77
N GLN A 9 14.91 -9.09 3.32
CA GLN A 9 14.12 -10.07 4.06
C GLN A 9 14.63 -10.29 5.50
N LYS A 10 15.95 -10.28 5.72
CA LYS A 10 16.55 -10.45 7.04
C LYS A 10 16.16 -9.37 8.04
N ASP A 11 15.78 -8.20 7.54
CA ASP A 11 15.44 -7.02 8.36
C ASP A 11 13.91 -6.88 8.57
N PHE A 12 13.07 -7.72 7.94
CA PHE A 12 11.61 -7.63 8.08
C PHE A 12 11.14 -7.79 9.53
N ALA A 13 11.78 -8.63 10.32
CA ALA A 13 11.44 -8.83 11.72
C ALA A 13 11.61 -7.56 12.58
N ALA A 14 12.48 -6.65 12.17
CA ALA A 14 12.69 -5.38 12.87
C ALA A 14 11.59 -4.33 12.62
N HIS A 15 10.74 -4.56 11.59
CA HIS A 15 9.65 -3.68 11.23
C HIS A 15 8.31 -4.36 11.51
N PRO A 16 7.56 -3.97 12.56
CA PRO A 16 6.30 -4.63 12.93
C PRO A 16 5.30 -4.76 11.76
N LEU A 17 5.28 -3.76 10.85
CA LEU A 17 4.45 -3.79 9.64
C LEU A 17 4.86 -4.88 8.66
N LEU A 18 6.16 -5.20 8.56
CA LEU A 18 6.70 -6.14 7.58
C LEU A 18 6.91 -7.55 8.16
N ALA A 19 6.91 -7.68 9.49
CA ALA A 19 7.19 -8.94 10.17
C ALA A 19 6.24 -10.08 9.73
N ARG A 20 4.99 -9.76 9.44
CA ARG A 20 3.99 -10.73 8.96
C ARG A 20 4.30 -11.31 7.58
N LEU A 21 5.10 -10.62 6.77
CA LEU A 21 5.56 -11.16 5.49
C LEU A 21 6.41 -12.42 5.65
N LEU A 22 7.02 -12.63 6.83
CA LEU A 22 7.78 -13.82 7.15
C LEU A 22 6.91 -15.09 7.30
N GLU A 23 5.59 -14.92 7.44
CA GLU A 23 4.62 -16.02 7.50
C GLU A 23 4.21 -16.53 6.11
N LEU A 24 4.58 -15.79 5.03
CA LEU A 24 4.26 -16.19 3.67
C LEU A 24 5.07 -17.43 3.24
N HIS A 25 4.45 -18.30 2.45
CA HIS A 25 5.16 -19.44 1.83
C HIS A 25 6.27 -18.97 0.88
N ASP A 26 6.02 -17.89 0.15
CA ASP A 26 6.98 -17.27 -0.78
C ASP A 26 7.27 -15.84 -0.28
N ILE A 27 8.27 -15.72 0.58
CA ILE A 27 8.65 -14.47 1.23
C ILE A 27 9.40 -13.59 0.22
N PRO A 28 9.06 -12.28 0.08
CA PRO A 28 9.84 -11.35 -0.73
C PRO A 28 11.31 -11.32 -0.26
N LYS A 29 12.26 -11.37 -1.17
CA LYS A 29 13.69 -11.27 -0.83
C LYS A 29 14.08 -9.90 -0.34
N GLN A 30 13.40 -8.88 -0.87
CA GLN A 30 13.58 -7.47 -0.52
C GLN A 30 12.34 -6.69 -0.92
N LEU A 31 12.19 -5.51 -0.34
CA LEU A 31 11.18 -4.53 -0.69
C LEU A 31 11.83 -3.20 -1.03
N TYR A 32 11.37 -2.61 -2.11
CA TYR A 32 11.65 -1.22 -2.48
C TYR A 32 10.56 -0.34 -1.91
N ILE A 33 10.96 0.73 -1.22
CA ILE A 33 10.03 1.64 -0.54
C ILE A 33 10.33 3.06 -0.99
N GLN A 34 9.28 3.80 -1.31
CA GLN A 34 9.34 5.23 -1.56
C GLN A 34 8.32 5.92 -0.64
N GLY A 35 8.74 6.98 0.03
CA GLY A 35 7.94 7.63 1.09
C GLY A 35 8.27 7.09 2.47
N THR A 36 7.34 7.24 3.41
CA THR A 36 7.54 6.94 4.84
C THR A 36 6.60 5.82 5.28
N LEU A 37 7.16 4.75 5.84
CA LEU A 37 6.34 3.73 6.50
C LEU A 37 5.84 4.29 7.85
N PRO A 38 4.58 4.04 8.22
CA PRO A 38 4.09 4.42 9.53
C PRO A 38 4.85 3.67 10.64
N GLU A 39 5.16 4.38 11.70
CA GLU A 39 5.67 3.75 12.92
C GLU A 39 4.56 2.92 13.56
N VAL A 40 4.83 1.64 13.76
CA VAL A 40 3.88 0.70 14.36
C VAL A 40 4.39 0.27 15.71
N THR A 41 3.56 0.43 16.73
CA THR A 41 3.80 -0.08 18.07
C THR A 41 2.97 -1.32 18.33
N ILE A 42 3.49 -2.25 19.12
CA ILE A 42 2.76 -3.47 19.55
C ILE A 42 2.53 -3.35 21.03
N ASP A 43 1.27 -3.46 21.48
CA ASP A 43 0.93 -3.41 22.90
C ASP A 43 1.20 -4.76 23.61
N GLU A 44 1.00 -4.80 24.92
CA GLU A 44 1.20 -6.01 25.74
C GLU A 44 0.30 -7.19 25.36
N TYR A 45 -0.78 -6.93 24.60
CA TYR A 45 -1.70 -7.95 24.06
C TYR A 45 -1.38 -8.35 22.62
N GLY A 46 -0.27 -7.89 22.05
CA GLY A 46 0.15 -8.16 20.67
C GLY A 46 -0.65 -7.39 19.62
N ARG A 47 -1.34 -6.30 19.98
CA ARG A 47 -2.13 -5.50 19.03
C ARG A 47 -1.27 -4.38 18.45
N ALA A 48 -1.28 -4.28 17.12
CA ALA A 48 -0.58 -3.23 16.39
C ALA A 48 -1.36 -1.90 16.41
N THR A 49 -0.65 -0.79 16.55
CA THR A 49 -1.17 0.57 16.40
C THR A 49 -0.16 1.40 15.60
N PRO A 50 -0.55 2.02 14.46
CA PRO A 50 -1.87 1.95 13.83
C PRO A 50 -2.20 0.55 13.27
N ARG A 51 -3.50 0.26 13.12
CA ARG A 51 -3.96 -0.96 12.43
C ARG A 51 -3.93 -0.76 10.93
N VAL A 52 -3.56 -1.78 10.19
CA VAL A 52 -3.63 -1.76 8.72
C VAL A 52 -4.97 -2.32 8.26
N LEU A 53 -5.68 -1.53 7.46
CA LEU A 53 -6.90 -1.95 6.77
C LEU A 53 -6.63 -2.06 5.27
N THR A 54 -6.59 -3.29 4.77
CA THR A 54 -6.44 -3.54 3.33
C THR A 54 -7.79 -3.42 2.64
N ILE A 55 -7.89 -2.54 1.65
CA ILE A 55 -9.09 -2.32 0.83
C ILE A 55 -8.77 -2.67 -0.61
N VAL A 56 -9.52 -3.60 -1.18
CA VAL A 56 -9.40 -4.02 -2.58
C VAL A 56 -10.78 -4.14 -3.21
N GLY A 57 -10.86 -4.00 -4.53
CA GLY A 57 -12.14 -4.17 -5.20
C GLY A 57 -12.11 -4.03 -6.71
N SER A 58 -13.28 -3.90 -7.29
CA SER A 58 -13.45 -3.83 -8.74
C SER A 58 -12.72 -2.65 -9.36
N ARG A 59 -12.06 -2.90 -10.50
CA ARG A 59 -11.49 -1.83 -11.36
C ARG A 59 -12.57 -1.00 -12.04
N LYS A 60 -13.80 -1.56 -12.17
CA LYS A 60 -15.01 -0.89 -12.66
C LYS A 60 -16.01 -0.81 -11.51
N ASN A 61 -15.82 0.16 -10.63
CA ASN A 61 -16.71 0.36 -9.49
C ASN A 61 -18.05 0.96 -9.91
N THR A 62 -19.11 0.59 -9.19
CA THR A 62 -20.42 1.21 -9.30
C THR A 62 -20.48 2.51 -8.46
N VAL A 63 -21.53 3.32 -8.68
CA VAL A 63 -21.82 4.49 -7.82
C VAL A 63 -21.99 4.06 -6.36
N TYR A 64 -22.73 2.97 -6.14
CA TYR A 64 -22.91 2.40 -4.80
C TYR A 64 -21.57 1.99 -4.16
N GLY A 65 -20.72 1.26 -4.90
CA GLY A 65 -19.41 0.85 -4.39
C GLY A 65 -18.52 2.03 -4.00
N ARG A 66 -18.57 3.13 -4.77
CA ARG A 66 -17.88 4.38 -4.42
C ARG A 66 -18.41 4.97 -3.12
N GLN A 67 -19.72 5.16 -3.03
CA GLN A 67 -20.37 5.77 -1.86
C GLN A 67 -20.13 4.94 -0.59
N ALA A 68 -20.25 3.62 -0.67
CA ALA A 68 -20.00 2.71 0.44
C ALA A 68 -18.54 2.81 0.92
N LEU A 69 -17.59 2.87 -0.01
CA LEU A 69 -16.17 3.05 0.32
C LEU A 69 -15.91 4.40 0.99
N GLU A 70 -16.44 5.48 0.41
CA GLU A 70 -16.28 6.84 0.96
C GLU A 70 -16.85 6.93 2.38
N MET A 71 -18.04 6.38 2.62
CA MET A 71 -18.63 6.29 3.96
C MET A 71 -17.75 5.51 4.93
N LEU A 72 -17.28 4.32 4.52
CA LEU A 72 -16.41 3.48 5.34
C LEU A 72 -15.14 4.23 5.74
N VAL A 73 -14.40 4.78 4.77
CA VAL A 73 -13.13 5.45 5.07
C VAL A 73 -13.35 6.74 5.87
N THR A 74 -14.43 7.47 5.60
CA THR A 74 -14.77 8.67 6.37
C THR A 74 -15.08 8.33 7.84
N SER A 75 -15.70 7.19 8.13
CA SER A 75 -15.97 6.77 9.50
C SER A 75 -14.71 6.41 10.30
N LEU A 76 -13.58 6.21 9.62
CA LEU A 76 -12.27 5.93 10.24
C LEU A 76 -11.47 7.20 10.55
N LYS A 77 -11.96 8.38 10.18
CA LYS A 77 -11.29 9.66 10.45
C LYS A 77 -11.00 9.82 11.95
N GLY A 78 -9.73 10.11 12.26
CA GLY A 78 -9.28 10.26 13.66
C GLY A 78 -9.01 8.93 14.38
N GLN A 79 -9.13 7.79 13.69
CA GLN A 79 -8.71 6.49 14.21
C GLN A 79 -7.26 6.20 13.81
N ASP A 80 -6.56 5.41 14.62
CA ASP A 80 -5.20 4.94 14.34
C ASP A 80 -5.24 3.79 13.32
N VAL A 81 -5.51 4.14 12.05
CA VAL A 81 -5.65 3.20 10.95
C VAL A 81 -4.87 3.68 9.74
N VAL A 82 -4.16 2.76 9.11
CA VAL A 82 -3.49 2.94 7.81
C VAL A 82 -4.31 2.22 6.74
N ILE A 83 -4.63 2.92 5.67
CA ILE A 83 -5.30 2.30 4.51
C ILE A 83 -4.24 1.72 3.58
N LEU A 84 -4.30 0.41 3.31
CA LEU A 84 -3.43 -0.27 2.37
C LEU A 84 -4.23 -0.69 1.14
N SER A 85 -3.70 -0.43 -0.06
CA SER A 85 -4.35 -0.85 -1.31
C SER A 85 -3.34 -0.99 -2.46
N GLY A 86 -3.83 -1.47 -3.61
CA GLY A 86 -2.98 -1.86 -4.72
C GLY A 86 -2.74 -0.81 -5.81
N LEU A 87 -3.13 0.43 -5.59
CA LEU A 87 -3.04 1.53 -6.57
C LEU A 87 -3.79 1.27 -7.90
N ALA A 88 -4.56 0.19 -8.01
CA ALA A 88 -5.29 -0.15 -9.24
C ALA A 88 -6.42 0.86 -9.53
N LEU A 89 -6.94 0.82 -10.78
CA LEU A 89 -8.14 1.58 -11.11
C LEU A 89 -9.33 1.15 -10.25
N GLY A 90 -10.32 2.02 -10.09
CA GLY A 90 -11.54 1.72 -9.35
C GLY A 90 -11.36 1.82 -7.84
N ILE A 91 -11.77 0.80 -7.11
CA ILE A 91 -11.84 0.80 -5.64
C ILE A 91 -10.49 1.11 -4.98
N ASP A 92 -9.40 0.55 -5.48
CA ASP A 92 -8.06 0.78 -4.92
C ASP A 92 -7.69 2.28 -4.96
N GLY A 93 -7.80 2.90 -6.14
CA GLY A 93 -7.52 4.34 -6.29
C GLY A 93 -8.48 5.22 -5.49
N LEU A 94 -9.74 4.83 -5.35
CA LEU A 94 -10.71 5.53 -4.51
C LEU A 94 -10.37 5.40 -3.02
N ALA A 95 -9.88 4.23 -2.57
CA ALA A 95 -9.47 4.02 -1.19
C ALA A 95 -8.33 4.96 -0.79
N HIS A 96 -7.29 5.08 -1.64
CA HIS A 96 -6.21 6.04 -1.41
C HIS A 96 -6.70 7.49 -1.38
N LYS A 97 -7.54 7.89 -2.34
CA LYS A 97 -8.11 9.25 -2.37
C LYS A 97 -8.94 9.56 -1.14
N ALA A 98 -9.79 8.62 -0.72
CA ALA A 98 -10.60 8.77 0.48
C ALA A 98 -9.73 8.84 1.75
N ALA A 99 -8.65 8.06 1.84
CA ALA A 99 -7.69 8.13 2.92
C ALA A 99 -7.04 9.52 3.00
N LEU A 100 -6.50 10.03 1.89
CA LEU A 100 -5.90 11.36 1.82
C LEU A 100 -6.89 12.46 2.21
N THR A 101 -8.13 12.40 1.70
CA THR A 101 -9.19 13.38 2.04
C THR A 101 -9.52 13.40 3.52
N ASN A 102 -9.41 12.24 4.20
CA ASN A 102 -9.71 12.10 5.63
C ASN A 102 -8.45 12.18 6.51
N THR A 103 -7.30 12.56 5.96
CA THR A 103 -6.00 12.65 6.67
C THR A 103 -5.58 11.34 7.32
N LEU A 104 -5.91 10.20 6.69
CA LEU A 104 -5.46 8.87 7.10
C LEU A 104 -4.21 8.50 6.30
N PRO A 105 -3.16 7.96 6.96
CA PRO A 105 -2.00 7.44 6.25
C PRO A 105 -2.42 6.35 5.26
N THR A 106 -1.75 6.29 4.12
CA THR A 106 -2.05 5.24 3.14
C THR A 106 -0.80 4.67 2.50
N ILE A 107 -0.80 3.36 2.29
CA ILE A 107 0.29 2.60 1.67
C ILE A 107 -0.22 1.99 0.38
N ALA A 108 0.48 2.25 -0.71
CA ALA A 108 0.16 1.63 -1.99
C ALA A 108 1.19 0.54 -2.35
N ILE A 109 0.68 -0.61 -2.79
CA ILE A 109 1.52 -1.69 -3.31
C ILE A 109 1.14 -1.91 -4.78
N PRO A 110 1.78 -1.23 -5.77
CA PRO A 110 1.46 -1.38 -7.18
C PRO A 110 1.91 -2.75 -7.73
N GLY A 111 1.33 -3.15 -8.85
CA GLY A 111 1.75 -4.35 -9.59
C GLY A 111 2.92 -4.09 -10.56
N SER A 112 3.78 -3.12 -10.27
CA SER A 112 4.97 -2.73 -11.04
C SER A 112 6.07 -2.31 -10.10
N GLY A 113 7.27 -2.03 -10.62
CA GLY A 113 8.29 -1.27 -9.92
C GLY A 113 7.81 0.16 -9.62
N LEU A 114 8.60 0.90 -8.84
CA LEU A 114 8.23 2.22 -8.32
C LEU A 114 8.76 3.40 -9.15
N ASP A 115 9.61 3.15 -10.18
CA ASP A 115 10.04 4.23 -11.07
C ASP A 115 8.82 4.84 -11.78
N GLU A 116 8.75 6.17 -11.83
CA GLU A 116 7.62 6.89 -12.41
C GLU A 116 7.28 6.45 -13.83
N LYS A 117 8.28 6.02 -14.61
CA LYS A 117 8.11 5.62 -16.01
C LYS A 117 7.31 4.32 -16.14
N VAL A 118 7.47 3.40 -15.19
CA VAL A 118 6.84 2.07 -15.21
C VAL A 118 5.68 1.94 -14.24
N LEU A 119 5.49 2.91 -13.33
CA LEU A 119 4.43 2.87 -12.32
C LEU A 119 3.04 2.68 -12.98
N TYR A 120 2.33 1.64 -12.53
CA TYR A 120 1.06 1.23 -13.11
C TYR A 120 -0.10 1.26 -12.09
N PRO A 121 -1.26 1.81 -12.48
CA PRO A 121 -1.57 2.42 -13.79
C PRO A 121 -0.98 3.83 -13.93
N SER A 122 -0.60 4.19 -15.13
CA SER A 122 0.01 5.50 -15.42
C SER A 122 -0.88 6.69 -15.04
N SER A 123 -2.21 6.52 -15.08
CA SER A 123 -3.19 7.51 -14.64
C SER A 123 -3.16 7.79 -13.14
N HIS A 124 -2.56 6.92 -12.32
CA HIS A 124 -2.44 7.09 -10.88
C HIS A 124 -1.05 7.58 -10.43
N ARG A 125 -0.18 8.02 -11.36
CA ARG A 125 1.13 8.62 -11.00
C ARG A 125 0.99 9.84 -10.11
N HIS A 126 0.01 10.71 -10.37
CA HIS A 126 -0.29 11.84 -9.48
C HIS A 126 -0.73 11.37 -8.10
N LEU A 127 -1.65 10.42 -8.03
CA LEU A 127 -2.10 9.84 -6.76
C LEU A 127 -0.93 9.23 -5.97
N ALA A 128 0.00 8.56 -6.64
CA ALA A 128 1.20 8.03 -5.99
C ALA A 128 2.10 9.15 -5.41
N LYS A 129 2.24 10.27 -6.12
CA LYS A 129 2.95 11.45 -5.60
C LYS A 129 2.24 12.07 -4.39
N ASP A 130 0.92 12.16 -4.44
CA ASP A 130 0.11 12.66 -3.33
C ASP A 130 0.26 11.75 -2.09
N ILE A 131 0.23 10.42 -2.27
CA ILE A 131 0.47 9.46 -1.17
C ILE A 131 1.80 9.76 -0.47
N ILE A 132 2.88 9.93 -1.22
CA ILE A 132 4.21 10.22 -0.67
C ILE A 132 4.25 11.60 -0.01
N ALA A 133 3.63 12.61 -0.63
CA ALA A 133 3.61 13.99 -0.14
C ALA A 133 2.83 14.13 1.20
N TYR A 134 1.91 13.22 1.48
CA TYR A 134 1.13 13.16 2.72
C TYR A 134 1.59 12.04 3.65
N ASP A 135 2.92 11.83 3.74
CA ASP A 135 3.58 10.89 4.65
C ASP A 135 3.15 9.43 4.50
N GLY A 136 2.66 9.06 3.32
CA GLY A 136 2.39 7.68 2.96
C GLY A 136 3.58 7.01 2.26
N ALA A 137 3.38 5.77 1.83
CA ALA A 137 4.43 4.99 1.17
C ALA A 137 3.93 4.24 -0.07
N LEU A 138 4.85 4.00 -0.98
CA LEU A 138 4.73 3.00 -2.05
C LEU A 138 5.69 1.85 -1.71
N ILE A 139 5.22 0.61 -1.86
CA ILE A 139 6.02 -0.60 -1.61
C ILE A 139 5.96 -1.52 -2.82
N SER A 140 7.08 -2.05 -3.26
CA SER A 140 7.14 -3.10 -4.28
C SER A 140 8.25 -4.09 -4.00
N GLU A 141 8.02 -5.36 -4.28
CA GLU A 141 9.10 -6.38 -4.30
C GLU A 141 9.82 -6.44 -5.65
N LEU A 142 9.28 -5.76 -6.66
CA LEU A 142 9.86 -5.70 -8.00
C LEU A 142 10.93 -4.63 -8.07
N GLU A 143 11.98 -4.90 -8.86
CA GLU A 143 12.99 -3.89 -9.20
C GLU A 143 12.31 -2.60 -9.67
N PRO A 144 12.84 -1.41 -9.28
CA PRO A 144 12.17 -0.13 -9.53
C PRO A 144 11.75 0.12 -10.97
N THR A 145 12.50 -0.42 -11.95
CA THR A 145 12.24 -0.24 -13.39
C THR A 145 11.39 -1.35 -14.01
N THR A 146 10.88 -2.30 -13.22
CA THR A 146 10.08 -3.42 -13.72
C THR A 146 8.68 -2.96 -14.13
N SER A 147 8.32 -3.19 -15.40
CA SER A 147 6.97 -2.91 -15.90
C SER A 147 5.94 -3.90 -15.36
N ALA A 148 4.70 -3.44 -15.21
CA ALA A 148 3.58 -4.33 -14.88
C ALA A 148 3.36 -5.39 -15.97
N ALA A 149 3.08 -6.62 -15.54
CA ALA A 149 2.75 -7.76 -16.38
C ALA A 149 1.64 -8.60 -15.71
N PRO A 150 0.93 -9.48 -16.43
CA PRO A 150 -0.16 -10.26 -15.84
C PRO A 150 0.23 -11.03 -14.59
N TRP A 151 1.44 -11.55 -14.50
CA TRP A 151 1.96 -12.32 -13.36
C TRP A 151 2.33 -11.44 -12.15
N THR A 152 2.64 -10.15 -12.35
CA THR A 152 3.04 -9.28 -11.23
C THR A 152 1.89 -8.95 -10.27
N PHE A 153 0.65 -9.00 -10.75
CA PHE A 153 -0.51 -8.70 -9.91
C PHE A 153 -0.82 -9.78 -8.87
N PRO A 154 -0.90 -11.10 -9.22
CA PRO A 154 -1.04 -12.15 -8.23
C PRO A 154 0.13 -12.18 -7.25
N MET A 155 1.36 -12.00 -7.74
CA MET A 155 2.56 -11.93 -6.92
C MET A 155 2.47 -10.82 -5.87
N ARG A 156 2.10 -9.60 -6.25
CA ARG A 156 1.88 -8.48 -5.36
C ARG A 156 0.76 -8.73 -4.34
N ASN A 157 -0.33 -9.40 -4.75
CA ASN A 157 -1.50 -9.59 -3.89
C ASN A 157 -1.16 -10.36 -2.60
N ARG A 158 -0.20 -11.30 -2.62
CA ARG A 158 0.23 -12.01 -1.41
C ARG A 158 0.86 -11.06 -0.38
N VAL A 159 1.60 -10.06 -0.86
CA VAL A 159 2.21 -9.03 0.00
C VAL A 159 1.15 -8.13 0.64
N MET A 160 0.05 -7.86 -0.08
CA MET A 160 -1.07 -7.07 0.46
C MET A 160 -1.91 -7.86 1.49
N ALA A 161 -1.91 -9.18 1.41
CA ALA A 161 -2.73 -10.04 2.25
C ALA A 161 -2.05 -10.42 3.58
N ALA A 162 -0.73 -10.25 3.66
CA ALA A 162 0.05 -10.50 4.87
C ALA A 162 -0.03 -9.32 5.82
#